data_acbd1ec3f433d28efd1380d2927ce08b
#
_entry.id   acbd1ec3f433d28efd1380d2927ce08b
#
_cell.length_a   1.000
_cell.length_b   1.000
_cell.length_c   1.000
_cell.angle_alpha   90.00
_cell.angle_beta   90.00
_cell.angle_gamma   90.00
#
_symmetry.space_group_name_H-M   'P 1'
#
loop_
_entity.id
_entity.type
_entity.pdbx_description
1 polymer ?
#
loop_
_entity_poly.entity_id
_entity_poly.type
_entity_poly.pdbx_seq_one_letter_code
_entity_poly.pdbx_strand_id
1 'polypeptide(L)'
;ILLVQNVSWTYLYIIAGVMCLLLALLAWRADYPPVVKTTEKPASLATTMKMIKNPYALGFSMAIALYVATEVAIYVWMPTLLQDYTGSWPLLATYALTIFFILRAAGRFIAVWLLNRFSWQGVMTYLSLGIALCYVGTLIGGVDWAVGLLPLSGLFMSMVYPTLNSKGISCFPVQQHGAVAGVILFFTALSAALAPLLMGMISDYFGHVRYGFYLATGFAVILFLAMLFNYLRDPSASALEQNNVVTN
;
A
#
# COMPACT_ATOMS: atom_id res chain seq x y z
N ILE A 1 9.37 20.08 -4.23
CA ILE A 1 9.62 20.85 -5.48
C ILE A 1 9.14 22.29 -5.28
N LEU A 2 7.84 22.54 -4.98
CA LEU A 2 7.29 23.91 -4.87
C LEU A 2 7.99 24.74 -3.80
N LEU A 3 8.27 24.19 -2.63
CA LEU A 3 8.98 24.88 -1.55
C LEU A 3 10.44 25.24 -1.93
N VAL A 4 11.12 24.39 -2.69
CA VAL A 4 12.46 24.64 -3.19
C VAL A 4 12.49 25.78 -4.21
N GLN A 5 11.38 26.01 -4.92
CA GLN A 5 11.23 27.05 -5.94
C GLN A 5 10.56 28.35 -5.40
N ASN A 6 10.42 28.50 -4.07
CA ASN A 6 9.71 29.62 -3.43
C ASN A 6 8.25 29.80 -3.88
N VAL A 7 7.61 28.74 -4.38
CA VAL A 7 6.20 28.74 -4.73
C VAL A 7 5.37 28.43 -3.49
N SER A 8 4.35 29.23 -3.22
CA SER A 8 3.47 29.03 -2.06
C SER A 8 2.81 27.64 -2.10
N TRP A 9 2.86 26.93 -0.98
CA TRP A 9 2.22 25.63 -0.78
C TRP A 9 0.70 25.67 -1.04
N THR A 10 0.07 26.85 -0.97
CA THR A 10 -1.36 27.02 -1.24
C THR A 10 -1.75 26.64 -2.67
N TYR A 11 -0.83 26.74 -3.64
CA TYR A 11 -1.10 26.33 -5.03
C TYR A 11 -1.40 24.82 -5.15
N LEU A 12 -0.87 23.98 -4.25
CA LEU A 12 -1.20 22.55 -4.24
C LEU A 12 -2.69 22.31 -3.97
N TYR A 13 -3.27 23.08 -3.04
CA TYR A 13 -4.69 22.98 -2.72
C TYR A 13 -5.57 23.54 -3.85
N ILE A 14 -5.11 24.60 -4.50
CA ILE A 14 -5.82 25.15 -5.67
C ILE A 14 -5.84 24.12 -6.81
N ILE A 15 -4.69 23.51 -7.13
CA ILE A 15 -4.59 22.45 -8.14
C ILE A 15 -5.49 21.27 -7.78
N ALA A 16 -5.42 20.79 -6.54
CA ALA A 16 -6.29 19.71 -6.07
C ALA A 16 -7.78 20.08 -6.17
N GLY A 17 -8.16 21.29 -5.79
CA GLY A 17 -9.53 21.79 -5.90
C GLY A 17 -10.02 21.83 -7.35
N VAL A 18 -9.19 22.33 -8.27
CA VAL A 18 -9.52 22.34 -9.71
C VAL A 18 -9.69 20.92 -10.25
N MET A 19 -8.80 19.99 -9.89
CA MET A 19 -8.92 18.58 -10.29
C MET A 19 -10.21 17.94 -9.75
N CYS A 20 -10.57 18.21 -8.50
CA CYS A 20 -11.83 17.73 -7.91
C CYS A 20 -13.06 18.30 -8.65
N LEU A 21 -13.04 19.57 -9.01
CA LEU A 21 -14.12 20.20 -9.80
C LEU A 21 -14.24 19.59 -11.18
N LEU A 22 -13.12 19.35 -11.87
CA LEU A 22 -13.11 18.67 -13.18
C LEU A 22 -13.68 17.27 -13.08
N LEU A 23 -13.27 16.49 -12.06
CA LEU A 23 -13.82 15.14 -11.81
C LEU A 23 -15.31 15.19 -11.51
N ALA A 24 -15.79 16.14 -10.72
CA ALA A 24 -17.21 16.32 -10.43
C ALA A 24 -18.02 16.64 -11.68
N LEU A 25 -17.50 17.52 -12.55
CA LEU A 25 -18.14 17.87 -13.83
C LEU A 25 -18.18 16.68 -14.79
N LEU A 26 -17.11 15.88 -14.86
CA LEU A 26 -17.06 14.66 -15.67
C LEU A 26 -18.03 13.62 -15.13
N ALA A 27 -18.09 13.42 -13.81
CA ALA A 27 -19.00 12.50 -13.17
C ALA A 27 -20.47 12.91 -13.39
N TRP A 28 -20.77 14.20 -13.38
CA TRP A 28 -22.14 14.69 -13.66
C TRP A 28 -22.60 14.39 -15.09
N ARG A 29 -21.67 14.39 -16.05
CA ARG A 29 -21.98 14.08 -17.45
C ARG A 29 -21.92 12.60 -17.79
N ALA A 30 -21.40 11.76 -16.90
CA ALA A 30 -21.29 10.34 -17.12
C ALA A 30 -22.63 9.63 -16.92
N ASP A 31 -23.07 8.84 -17.89
CA ASP A 31 -24.20 7.94 -17.73
C ASP A 31 -23.78 6.75 -16.90
N TYR A 32 -24.25 6.69 -15.67
CA TYR A 32 -23.97 5.56 -14.76
C TYR A 32 -24.99 4.43 -15.02
N PRO A 33 -24.56 3.17 -15.07
CA PRO A 33 -25.47 2.07 -15.17
C PRO A 33 -26.46 2.06 -13.98
N PRO A 34 -27.72 1.67 -14.21
CA PRO A 34 -28.72 1.65 -13.15
C PRO A 34 -28.26 0.71 -12.03
N VAL A 35 -28.28 1.22 -10.80
CA VAL A 35 -27.98 0.43 -9.61
C VAL A 35 -29.05 -0.64 -9.47
N VAL A 36 -28.68 -1.92 -9.67
CA VAL A 36 -29.56 -3.05 -9.33
C VAL A 36 -29.77 -3.00 -7.82
N LYS A 37 -30.92 -2.55 -7.39
CA LYS A 37 -31.31 -2.56 -5.98
C LYS A 37 -31.41 -4.00 -5.53
N THR A 38 -30.36 -4.54 -4.93
CA THR A 38 -30.46 -5.78 -4.17
C THR A 38 -31.38 -5.52 -2.97
N THR A 39 -32.41 -6.31 -2.83
CA THR A 39 -33.38 -6.26 -1.72
C THR A 39 -32.77 -6.60 -0.36
N GLU A 40 -31.49 -6.87 -0.31
CA GLU A 40 -30.77 -7.25 0.90
C GLU A 40 -30.38 -6.01 1.74
N LYS A 41 -30.57 -6.13 3.05
CA LYS A 41 -30.20 -5.09 4.01
C LYS A 41 -28.72 -4.82 3.94
N PRO A 42 -28.27 -3.55 3.97
CA PRO A 42 -26.86 -3.22 4.01
C PRO A 42 -26.16 -3.93 5.19
N ALA A 43 -24.91 -4.30 4.98
CA ALA A 43 -24.13 -5.00 6.01
C ALA A 43 -24.15 -4.21 7.31
N SER A 44 -24.64 -4.83 8.38
CA SER A 44 -24.65 -4.20 9.70
C SER A 44 -23.24 -4.21 10.31
N LEU A 45 -22.96 -3.32 11.28
CA LEU A 45 -21.71 -3.36 12.04
C LEU A 45 -21.46 -4.74 12.65
N ALA A 46 -22.49 -5.43 13.10
CA ALA A 46 -22.39 -6.78 13.63
C ALA A 46 -21.91 -7.79 12.57
N THR A 47 -22.37 -7.65 11.31
CA THR A 47 -21.92 -8.48 10.19
C THR A 47 -20.44 -8.20 9.88
N THR A 48 -20.04 -6.93 9.84
CA THR A 48 -18.64 -6.52 9.63
C THR A 48 -17.73 -7.07 10.72
N MET A 49 -18.14 -6.99 11.99
CA MET A 49 -17.37 -7.54 13.11
C MET A 49 -17.24 -9.07 13.04
N LYS A 50 -18.25 -9.79 12.55
CA LYS A 50 -18.15 -11.24 12.30
C LYS A 50 -17.12 -11.56 11.21
N MET A 51 -16.95 -10.70 10.20
CA MET A 51 -15.96 -10.91 9.13
C MET A 51 -14.51 -10.90 9.65
N ILE A 52 -14.21 -10.22 10.76
CA ILE A 52 -12.87 -10.26 11.38
C ILE A 52 -12.47 -11.70 11.77
N LYS A 53 -13.44 -12.57 12.07
CA LYS A 53 -13.16 -13.97 12.40
C LYS A 53 -12.98 -14.88 11.18
N ASN A 54 -13.28 -14.37 9.99
CA ASN A 54 -13.09 -15.14 8.77
C ASN A 54 -11.60 -15.14 8.37
N PRO A 55 -10.98 -16.32 8.15
CA PRO A 55 -9.55 -16.42 7.87
C PRO A 55 -9.12 -15.70 6.59
N TYR A 56 -9.96 -15.65 5.56
CA TYR A 56 -9.65 -14.92 4.33
C TYR A 56 -9.69 -13.41 4.55
N ALA A 57 -10.75 -12.88 5.18
CA ALA A 57 -10.86 -11.46 5.47
C ALA A 57 -9.72 -11.00 6.38
N LEU A 58 -9.41 -11.76 7.43
CA LEU A 58 -8.31 -11.46 8.34
C LEU A 58 -6.95 -11.57 7.64
N GLY A 59 -6.70 -12.63 6.87
CA GLY A 59 -5.44 -12.84 6.16
C GLY A 59 -5.10 -11.70 5.20
N PHE A 60 -6.05 -11.31 4.34
CA PHE A 60 -5.86 -10.17 3.44
C PHE A 60 -5.73 -8.85 4.18
N SER A 61 -6.51 -8.64 5.25
CA SER A 61 -6.42 -7.43 6.08
C SER A 61 -5.07 -7.30 6.76
N MET A 62 -4.51 -8.39 7.31
CA MET A 62 -3.18 -8.40 7.91
C MET A 62 -2.07 -8.17 6.89
N ALA A 63 -2.17 -8.79 5.71
CA ALA A 63 -1.20 -8.56 4.64
C ALA A 63 -1.21 -7.08 4.18
N ILE A 64 -2.40 -6.49 4.04
CA ILE A 64 -2.55 -5.07 3.72
C ILE A 64 -2.03 -4.18 4.86
N ALA A 65 -2.29 -4.53 6.12
CA ALA A 65 -1.77 -3.79 7.27
C ALA A 65 -0.24 -3.78 7.29
N LEU A 66 0.41 -4.92 7.04
CA LEU A 66 1.88 -5.02 6.93
C LEU A 66 2.42 -4.16 5.78
N TYR A 67 1.73 -4.20 4.63
CA TYR A 67 2.08 -3.36 3.49
C TYR A 67 1.98 -1.88 3.84
N VAL A 68 0.86 -1.43 4.44
CA VAL A 68 0.65 -0.02 4.81
C VAL A 68 1.66 0.42 5.86
N ALA A 69 1.97 -0.42 6.86
CA ALA A 69 3.00 -0.14 7.84
C ALA A 69 4.38 0.10 7.19
N THR A 70 4.72 -0.71 6.18
CA THR A 70 5.95 -0.53 5.40
C THR A 70 5.91 0.75 4.57
N GLU A 71 4.81 1.01 3.89
CA GLU A 71 4.64 2.16 3.00
C GLU A 71 4.70 3.49 3.75
N VAL A 72 4.06 3.59 4.91
CA VAL A 72 4.04 4.82 5.74
C VAL A 72 5.44 5.21 6.20
N ALA A 73 6.35 4.24 6.40
CA ALA A 73 7.75 4.51 6.69
C ALA A 73 8.42 5.41 5.63
N ILE A 74 8.01 5.29 4.36
CA ILE A 74 8.55 6.12 3.28
C ILE A 74 8.10 7.57 3.43
N TYR A 75 6.80 7.85 3.56
CA TYR A 75 6.38 9.25 3.55
C TYR A 75 6.61 9.99 4.87
N VAL A 76 6.64 9.27 5.98
CA VAL A 76 6.79 9.89 7.31
C VAL A 76 8.26 9.95 7.73
N TRP A 77 9.01 8.86 7.54
CA TRP A 77 10.33 8.71 8.15
C TRP A 77 11.49 8.82 7.18
N MET A 78 11.31 8.54 5.87
CA MET A 78 12.40 8.70 4.89
C MET A 78 12.90 10.15 4.78
N PRO A 79 12.02 11.20 4.75
CA PRO A 79 12.49 12.57 4.75
C PRO A 79 13.38 12.92 5.96
N THR A 80 12.97 12.46 7.15
CA THR A 80 13.75 12.67 8.38
C THR A 80 15.06 11.88 8.37
N LEU A 81 15.07 10.65 7.83
CA LEU A 81 16.29 9.86 7.70
C LEU A 81 17.32 10.51 6.77
N LEU A 82 16.84 11.19 5.73
CA LEU A 82 17.70 11.80 4.70
C LEU A 82 17.93 13.30 4.92
N GLN A 83 17.40 13.90 5.98
CA GLN A 83 17.47 15.35 6.24
C GLN A 83 18.90 15.88 6.26
N ASP A 84 19.80 15.17 6.94
CA ASP A 84 21.20 15.57 7.14
C ASP A 84 22.15 14.78 6.23
N TYR A 85 21.66 14.32 5.08
CA TYR A 85 22.48 13.54 4.16
C TYR A 85 23.57 14.40 3.50
N THR A 86 24.83 14.04 3.73
CA THR A 86 26.02 14.72 3.19
C THR A 86 26.83 13.86 2.21
N GLY A 87 26.26 12.74 1.77
CA GLY A 87 26.95 11.80 0.88
C GLY A 87 27.01 12.25 -0.58
N SER A 88 27.37 11.33 -1.48
CA SER A 88 27.67 11.61 -2.90
C SER A 88 26.45 12.00 -3.74
N TRP A 89 25.21 11.82 -3.25
CA TRP A 89 23.97 11.98 -4.02
C TRP A 89 22.99 12.97 -3.38
N PRO A 90 23.36 14.24 -3.11
CA PRO A 90 22.53 15.20 -2.37
C PRO A 90 21.22 15.52 -3.12
N LEU A 91 21.24 15.59 -4.45
CA LEU A 91 20.02 15.80 -5.26
C LEU A 91 19.05 14.63 -5.15
N LEU A 92 19.54 13.40 -5.14
CA LEU A 92 18.73 12.21 -4.98
C LEU A 92 18.06 12.20 -3.60
N ALA A 93 18.76 12.57 -2.54
CA ALA A 93 18.23 12.71 -1.19
C ALA A 93 17.12 13.77 -1.13
N THR A 94 17.37 14.96 -1.72
CA THR A 94 16.39 16.06 -1.75
C THR A 94 15.10 15.69 -2.45
N TYR A 95 15.18 14.92 -3.54
CA TYR A 95 14.00 14.52 -4.32
C TYR A 95 13.55 13.08 -4.09
N ALA A 96 14.06 12.41 -3.06
CA ALA A 96 13.81 11.00 -2.79
C ALA A 96 12.30 10.66 -2.76
N LEU A 97 11.50 11.46 -2.06
CA LEU A 97 10.05 11.26 -1.98
C LEU A 97 9.35 11.48 -3.35
N THR A 98 9.79 12.46 -4.10
CA THR A 98 9.28 12.72 -5.47
C THR A 98 9.59 11.54 -6.39
N ILE A 99 10.82 11.04 -6.34
CA ILE A 99 11.27 9.89 -7.13
C ILE A 99 10.47 8.64 -6.74
N PHE A 100 10.23 8.43 -5.45
CA PHE A 100 9.38 7.34 -4.97
C PHE A 100 8.01 7.37 -5.64
N PHE A 101 7.32 8.51 -5.66
CA PHE A 101 6.00 8.62 -6.27
C PHE A 101 6.03 8.47 -7.79
N ILE A 102 7.07 8.98 -8.47
CA ILE A 102 7.24 8.78 -9.92
C ILE A 102 7.43 7.29 -10.23
N LEU A 103 8.32 6.61 -9.51
CA LEU A 103 8.55 5.17 -9.67
C LEU A 103 7.30 4.35 -9.33
N ARG A 104 6.55 4.77 -8.32
CA ARG A 104 5.28 4.14 -7.97
C ARG A 104 4.23 4.29 -9.08
N ALA A 105 4.16 5.45 -9.71
CA ALA A 105 3.27 5.65 -10.86
C ALA A 105 3.71 4.81 -12.06
N ALA A 106 5.00 4.81 -12.40
CA ALA A 106 5.56 3.98 -13.47
C ALA A 106 5.37 2.48 -13.21
N GLY A 107 5.56 2.04 -11.97
CA GLY A 107 5.38 0.66 -11.54
C GLY A 107 3.97 0.12 -11.78
N ARG A 108 2.94 0.98 -11.75
CA ARG A 108 1.56 0.56 -12.05
C ARG A 108 1.40 0.03 -13.47
N PHE A 109 2.03 0.67 -14.46
CA PHE A 109 2.00 0.21 -15.85
C PHE A 109 2.71 -1.13 -16.01
N ILE A 110 3.89 -1.28 -15.38
CA ILE A 110 4.66 -2.53 -15.39
C ILE A 110 3.87 -3.64 -14.69
N ALA A 111 3.27 -3.36 -13.55
CA ALA A 111 2.54 -4.35 -12.76
C ALA A 111 1.26 -4.83 -13.48
N VAL A 112 0.56 -3.95 -14.21
CA VAL A 112 -0.58 -4.36 -15.05
C VAL A 112 -0.12 -5.35 -16.12
N TRP A 113 1.01 -5.08 -16.78
CA TRP A 113 1.58 -5.99 -17.77
C TRP A 113 1.97 -7.35 -17.13
N LEU A 114 2.59 -7.33 -15.95
CA LEU A 114 2.95 -8.54 -15.21
C LEU A 114 1.72 -9.36 -14.81
N LEU A 115 0.67 -8.72 -14.29
CA LEU A 115 -0.56 -9.39 -13.85
C LEU A 115 -1.34 -10.02 -15.02
N ASN A 116 -1.14 -9.53 -16.25
CA ASN A 116 -1.72 -10.14 -17.45
C ASN A 116 -0.93 -11.36 -17.95
N ARG A 117 0.32 -11.55 -17.51
CA ARG A 117 1.22 -12.62 -17.95
C ARG A 117 1.45 -13.70 -16.91
N PHE A 118 1.37 -13.36 -15.64
CA PHE A 118 1.72 -14.22 -14.51
C PHE A 118 0.59 -14.29 -13.50
N SER A 119 0.61 -15.31 -12.65
CA SER A 119 -0.33 -15.44 -11.54
C SER A 119 -0.20 -14.25 -10.59
N TRP A 120 -1.33 -13.75 -10.08
CA TRP A 120 -1.32 -12.63 -9.15
C TRP A 120 -0.51 -12.93 -7.88
N GLN A 121 -0.53 -14.17 -7.39
CA GLN A 121 0.26 -14.62 -6.23
C GLN A 121 1.75 -14.49 -6.50
N GLY A 122 2.21 -14.94 -7.67
CA GLY A 122 3.61 -14.82 -8.10
C GLY A 122 4.05 -13.37 -8.19
N VAL A 123 3.24 -12.51 -8.86
CA VAL A 123 3.52 -11.08 -8.98
C VAL A 123 3.62 -10.43 -7.60
N MET A 124 2.68 -10.70 -6.68
CA MET A 124 2.71 -10.15 -5.31
C MET A 124 3.96 -10.62 -4.55
N THR A 125 4.37 -11.86 -4.72
CA THR A 125 5.60 -12.39 -4.11
C THR A 125 6.84 -11.67 -4.63
N TYR A 126 6.97 -11.47 -5.94
CA TYR A 126 8.10 -10.73 -6.52
C TYR A 126 8.12 -9.25 -6.10
N LEU A 127 6.97 -8.59 -6.08
CA LEU A 127 6.88 -7.20 -5.64
C LEU A 127 7.25 -7.07 -4.15
N SER A 128 6.72 -7.93 -3.29
CA SER A 128 7.06 -7.90 -1.86
C SER A 128 8.52 -8.28 -1.59
N LEU A 129 9.11 -9.19 -2.37
CA LEU A 129 10.55 -9.45 -2.32
C LEU A 129 11.36 -8.21 -2.67
N GLY A 130 11.00 -7.50 -3.76
CA GLY A 130 11.66 -6.26 -4.15
C GLY A 130 11.60 -5.20 -3.05
N ILE A 131 10.44 -5.05 -2.38
CA ILE A 131 10.30 -4.18 -1.22
C ILE A 131 11.24 -4.61 -0.09
N ALA A 132 11.21 -5.90 0.29
CA ALA A 132 12.06 -6.43 1.37
C ALA A 132 13.55 -6.23 1.08
N LEU A 133 13.99 -6.46 -0.16
CA LEU A 133 15.39 -6.25 -0.57
C LEU A 133 15.79 -4.77 -0.48
N CYS A 134 14.91 -3.84 -0.88
CA CYS A 134 15.19 -2.41 -0.73
C CYS A 134 15.37 -2.01 0.75
N TYR A 135 14.51 -2.52 1.64
CA TYR A 135 14.59 -2.21 3.06
C TYR A 135 15.78 -2.87 3.75
N VAL A 136 16.02 -4.15 3.50
CA VAL A 136 17.20 -4.87 4.03
C VAL A 136 18.48 -4.23 3.50
N GLY A 137 18.55 -3.92 2.21
CA GLY A 137 19.70 -3.23 1.61
C GLY A 137 19.97 -1.87 2.27
N THR A 138 18.90 -1.11 2.59
CA THR A 138 19.01 0.16 3.34
C THR A 138 19.64 -0.06 4.73
N LEU A 139 19.26 -1.13 5.45
CA LEU A 139 19.83 -1.40 6.76
C LEU A 139 21.32 -1.79 6.67
N ILE A 140 21.70 -2.55 5.64
CA ILE A 140 23.09 -3.00 5.43
C ILE A 140 23.98 -1.85 4.97
N GLY A 141 23.55 -1.12 3.95
CA GLY A 141 24.34 -0.04 3.32
C GLY A 141 24.22 1.32 4.00
N GLY A 142 23.34 1.44 5.02
CA GLY A 142 23.12 2.69 5.74
C GLY A 142 22.45 3.76 4.88
N VAL A 143 22.68 5.03 5.24
CA VAL A 143 22.01 6.18 4.62
C VAL A 143 22.39 6.35 3.15
N ASP A 144 23.61 5.99 2.75
CA ASP A 144 24.07 6.06 1.36
C ASP A 144 23.28 5.14 0.42
N TRP A 145 22.90 3.96 0.89
CA TRP A 145 22.04 3.07 0.12
C TRP A 145 20.56 3.43 0.25
N ALA A 146 20.16 3.98 1.40
CA ALA A 146 18.79 4.44 1.64
C ALA A 146 18.33 5.45 0.60
N VAL A 147 19.23 6.40 0.22
CA VAL A 147 18.96 7.44 -0.79
C VAL A 147 18.47 6.87 -2.12
N GLY A 148 18.94 5.70 -2.53
CA GLY A 148 18.53 5.04 -3.78
C GLY A 148 17.45 3.98 -3.56
N LEU A 149 17.64 3.10 -2.57
CA LEU A 149 16.79 1.92 -2.39
C LEU A 149 15.39 2.26 -1.87
N LEU A 150 15.25 3.23 -0.95
CA LEU A 150 13.94 3.62 -0.45
C LEU A 150 13.05 4.23 -1.55
N PRO A 151 13.52 5.21 -2.36
CA PRO A 151 12.75 5.65 -3.52
C PRO A 151 12.45 4.53 -4.52
N LEU A 152 13.41 3.62 -4.77
CA LEU A 152 13.24 2.49 -5.68
C LEU A 152 12.12 1.55 -5.21
N SER A 153 11.89 1.40 -3.90
CA SER A 153 10.81 0.58 -3.35
C SER A 153 9.43 1.00 -3.87
N GLY A 154 9.25 2.26 -4.29
CA GLY A 154 8.02 2.77 -4.88
C GLY A 154 7.58 1.98 -6.12
N LEU A 155 8.53 1.54 -6.95
CA LEU A 155 8.27 0.70 -8.11
C LEU A 155 7.56 -0.60 -7.71
N PHE A 156 8.06 -1.26 -6.67
CA PHE A 156 7.54 -2.53 -6.17
C PHE A 156 6.24 -2.34 -5.35
N MET A 157 6.06 -1.20 -4.70
CA MET A 157 4.86 -0.89 -3.91
C MET A 157 3.62 -0.55 -4.76
N SER A 158 3.79 -0.37 -6.07
CA SER A 158 2.80 0.23 -6.98
C SER A 158 1.43 -0.44 -6.99
N MET A 159 1.36 -1.78 -6.97
CA MET A 159 0.13 -2.57 -7.14
C MET A 159 -0.20 -3.50 -5.97
N VAL A 160 0.61 -3.54 -4.92
CA VAL A 160 0.39 -4.48 -3.79
C VAL A 160 -0.96 -4.21 -3.12
N TYR A 161 -1.21 -2.97 -2.70
CA TYR A 161 -2.47 -2.60 -2.05
C TYR A 161 -3.71 -2.87 -2.92
N PRO A 162 -3.82 -2.34 -4.16
CA PRO A 162 -5.02 -2.53 -4.97
C PRO A 162 -5.26 -3.99 -5.31
N THR A 163 -4.22 -4.79 -5.57
CA THR A 163 -4.36 -6.21 -5.88
C THR A 163 -4.84 -7.01 -4.66
N LEU A 164 -4.21 -6.82 -3.49
CA LEU A 164 -4.62 -7.51 -2.27
C LEU A 164 -6.04 -7.12 -1.85
N ASN A 165 -6.40 -5.84 -1.95
CA ASN A 165 -7.74 -5.36 -1.64
C ASN A 165 -8.79 -5.97 -2.59
N SER A 166 -8.54 -5.95 -3.90
CA SER A 166 -9.43 -6.56 -4.88
C SER A 166 -9.60 -8.06 -4.66
N LYS A 167 -8.50 -8.81 -4.50
CA LYS A 167 -8.55 -10.26 -4.28
C LYS A 167 -9.19 -10.62 -2.94
N GLY A 168 -8.91 -9.84 -1.89
CA GLY A 168 -9.53 -10.02 -0.57
C GLY A 168 -11.06 -9.88 -0.62
N ILE A 169 -11.57 -8.88 -1.33
CA ILE A 169 -13.02 -8.67 -1.53
C ILE A 169 -13.60 -9.79 -2.41
N SER A 170 -12.90 -10.19 -3.48
CA SER A 170 -13.37 -11.22 -4.42
C SER A 170 -13.45 -12.63 -3.82
N CYS A 171 -12.88 -12.87 -2.64
CA CYS A 171 -13.07 -14.13 -1.91
C CYS A 171 -14.50 -14.30 -1.35
N PHE A 172 -15.35 -13.29 -1.48
CA PHE A 172 -16.69 -13.26 -0.86
C PHE A 172 -17.78 -12.95 -1.88
N PRO A 173 -19.03 -13.39 -1.64
CA PRO A 173 -20.15 -13.01 -2.48
C PRO A 173 -20.41 -11.50 -2.42
N VAL A 174 -20.99 -10.95 -3.49
CA VAL A 174 -21.19 -9.49 -3.70
C VAL A 174 -21.87 -8.81 -2.51
N GLN A 175 -22.82 -9.50 -1.86
CA GLN A 175 -23.56 -9.00 -0.69
C GLN A 175 -22.65 -8.71 0.52
N GLN A 176 -21.49 -9.37 0.61
CA GLN A 176 -20.55 -9.23 1.71
C GLN A 176 -19.39 -8.28 1.39
N HIS A 177 -19.27 -7.81 0.14
CA HIS A 177 -18.15 -6.96 -0.31
C HIS A 177 -18.00 -5.72 0.57
N GLY A 178 -19.10 -5.05 0.93
CA GLY A 178 -19.07 -3.88 1.80
C GLY A 178 -18.55 -4.18 3.22
N ALA A 179 -18.93 -5.32 3.79
CA ALA A 179 -18.47 -5.75 5.12
C ALA A 179 -16.98 -6.08 5.10
N VAL A 180 -16.52 -6.82 4.09
CA VAL A 180 -15.09 -7.19 3.93
C VAL A 180 -14.24 -5.97 3.67
N ALA A 181 -14.68 -5.07 2.76
CA ALA A 181 -13.99 -3.81 2.50
C ALA A 181 -13.88 -2.96 3.76
N GLY A 182 -14.92 -2.93 4.62
CA GLY A 182 -14.89 -2.26 5.90
C GLY A 182 -13.84 -2.82 6.86
N VAL A 183 -13.69 -4.16 6.93
CA VAL A 183 -12.64 -4.81 7.74
C VAL A 183 -11.25 -4.45 7.21
N ILE A 184 -11.02 -4.58 5.90
CA ILE A 184 -9.75 -4.24 5.27
C ILE A 184 -9.40 -2.77 5.56
N LEU A 185 -10.35 -1.85 5.38
CA LEU A 185 -10.14 -0.43 5.62
C LEU A 185 -9.84 -0.13 7.09
N PHE A 186 -10.50 -0.83 8.04
CA PHE A 186 -10.20 -0.71 9.46
C PHE A 186 -8.75 -1.07 9.76
N PHE A 187 -8.26 -2.22 9.29
CA PHE A 187 -6.87 -2.63 9.49
C PHE A 187 -5.89 -1.71 8.78
N THR A 188 -6.25 -1.20 7.60
CA THR A 188 -5.47 -0.17 6.87
C THR A 188 -5.29 1.09 7.72
N ALA A 189 -6.40 1.64 8.25
CA ALA A 189 -6.37 2.86 9.05
C ALA A 189 -5.61 2.65 10.37
N LEU A 190 -5.84 1.51 11.03
CA LEU A 190 -5.13 1.15 12.26
C LEU A 190 -3.62 1.06 12.03
N SER A 191 -3.20 0.41 10.96
CA SER A 191 -1.79 0.29 10.58
C SER A 191 -1.17 1.65 10.25
N ALA A 192 -1.87 2.49 9.47
CA ALA A 192 -1.40 3.83 9.11
C ALA A 192 -1.21 4.75 10.33
N ALA A 193 -2.01 4.55 11.39
CA ALA A 193 -1.88 5.31 12.63
C ALA A 193 -0.80 4.74 13.56
N LEU A 194 -0.78 3.42 13.75
CA LEU A 194 0.11 2.78 14.73
C LEU A 194 1.54 2.62 14.24
N ALA A 195 1.76 2.30 12.95
CA ALA A 195 3.11 2.03 12.47
C ALA A 195 4.06 3.21 12.63
N PRO A 196 3.73 4.45 12.22
CA PRO A 196 4.64 5.58 12.41
C PRO A 196 4.83 5.93 13.89
N LEU A 197 3.79 5.74 14.72
CA LEU A 197 3.90 5.94 16.18
C LEU A 197 4.90 4.95 16.80
N LEU A 198 4.79 3.67 16.48
CA LEU A 198 5.72 2.64 16.98
C LEU A 198 7.14 2.88 16.48
N MET A 199 7.31 3.28 15.21
CA MET A 199 8.62 3.66 14.68
C MET A 199 9.22 4.85 15.42
N GLY A 200 8.40 5.88 15.74
CA GLY A 200 8.80 7.02 16.55
C GLY A 200 9.24 6.62 17.94
N MET A 201 8.44 5.86 18.64
CA MET A 201 8.76 5.37 20.00
C MET A 201 10.08 4.60 20.02
N ILE A 202 10.33 3.73 19.04
CA ILE A 202 11.59 2.99 18.91
C ILE A 202 12.75 3.94 18.60
N SER A 203 12.56 4.89 17.69
CA SER A 203 13.56 5.88 17.32
C SER A 203 13.97 6.77 18.51
N ASP A 204 12.99 7.21 19.30
CA ASP A 204 13.21 8.03 20.49
C ASP A 204 13.92 7.25 21.60
N TYR A 205 13.49 5.99 21.82
CA TYR A 205 14.11 5.13 22.84
C TYR A 205 15.60 4.86 22.56
N PHE A 206 15.95 4.61 21.31
CA PHE A 206 17.33 4.33 20.90
C PHE A 206 18.10 5.58 20.44
N GLY A 207 17.46 6.74 20.40
CA GLY A 207 18.09 8.03 20.06
C GLY A 207 18.43 8.22 18.58
N HIS A 208 17.93 7.41 17.66
CA HIS A 208 18.22 7.56 16.23
C HIS A 208 17.09 6.99 15.33
N VAL A 209 16.72 7.77 14.31
CA VAL A 209 15.65 7.42 13.32
C VAL A 209 15.87 6.05 12.65
N ARG A 210 17.12 5.64 12.48
CA ARG A 210 17.50 4.34 11.90
C ARG A 210 16.79 3.16 12.59
N TYR A 211 16.60 3.23 13.89
CA TYR A 211 15.97 2.12 14.64
C TYR A 211 14.48 1.94 14.30
N GLY A 212 13.77 3.01 13.94
CA GLY A 212 12.42 2.91 13.38
C GLY A 212 12.38 2.13 12.06
N PHE A 213 13.42 2.26 11.22
CA PHE A 213 13.53 1.49 9.98
C PHE A 213 13.79 -0.01 10.18
N TYR A 214 14.36 -0.45 11.31
CA TYR A 214 14.43 -1.87 11.64
C TYR A 214 13.01 -2.47 11.76
N LEU A 215 12.09 -1.76 12.41
CA LEU A 215 10.70 -2.19 12.51
C LEU A 215 10.02 -2.25 11.13
N ALA A 216 10.18 -1.20 10.32
CA ALA A 216 9.62 -1.16 8.97
C ALA A 216 10.18 -2.28 8.07
N THR A 217 11.48 -2.60 8.21
CA THR A 217 12.10 -3.73 7.52
C THR A 217 11.49 -5.06 7.99
N GLY A 218 11.22 -5.20 9.29
CA GLY A 218 10.52 -6.35 9.83
C GLY A 218 9.13 -6.53 9.16
N PHE A 219 8.36 -5.45 9.02
CA PHE A 219 7.07 -5.49 8.33
C PHE A 219 7.22 -5.90 6.85
N ALA A 220 8.22 -5.36 6.15
CA ALA A 220 8.49 -5.70 4.75
C ALA A 220 8.86 -7.19 4.57
N VAL A 221 9.70 -7.73 5.45
CA VAL A 221 10.10 -9.15 5.42
C VAL A 221 8.91 -10.07 5.75
N ILE A 222 8.11 -9.73 6.78
CA ILE A 222 6.92 -10.51 7.13
C ILE A 222 5.90 -10.47 5.98
N LEU A 223 5.72 -9.32 5.32
CA LEU A 223 4.88 -9.20 4.13
C LEU A 223 5.37 -10.14 3.02
N PHE A 224 6.68 -10.13 2.72
CA PHE A 224 7.24 -11.05 1.73
C PHE A 224 6.99 -12.50 2.08
N LEU A 225 7.22 -12.91 3.33
CA LEU A 225 6.98 -14.29 3.78
C LEU A 225 5.49 -14.67 3.68
N ALA A 226 4.58 -13.74 3.99
CA ALA A 226 3.15 -13.95 3.83
C ALA A 226 2.75 -14.12 2.35
N MET A 227 3.33 -13.32 1.44
CA MET A 227 3.08 -13.46 0.00
C MET A 227 3.69 -14.75 -0.56
N LEU A 228 4.88 -15.13 -0.11
CA LEU A 228 5.50 -16.40 -0.47
C LEU A 228 4.67 -17.60 0.00
N PHE A 229 4.17 -17.57 1.23
CA PHE A 229 3.24 -18.58 1.75
C PHE A 229 1.98 -18.67 0.90
N ASN A 230 1.38 -17.51 0.56
CA ASN A 230 0.20 -17.45 -0.30
C ASN A 230 0.47 -18.03 -1.70
N TYR A 231 1.64 -17.78 -2.28
CA TYR A 231 2.05 -18.35 -3.57
C TYR A 231 2.24 -19.87 -3.51
N LEU A 232 2.87 -20.38 -2.44
CA LEU A 232 3.19 -21.81 -2.30
C LEU A 232 1.96 -22.67 -1.93
N ARG A 233 1.01 -22.12 -1.17
CA ARG A 233 -0.14 -22.87 -0.62
C ARG A 233 -1.47 -22.51 -1.26
N ASP A 234 -1.56 -21.37 -1.90
CA ASP A 234 -2.77 -20.78 -2.51
C ASP A 234 -4.06 -21.01 -1.68
N PRO A 235 -4.08 -20.58 -0.41
CA PRO A 235 -5.20 -20.84 0.49
C PRO A 235 -6.51 -20.20 0.02
N SER A 236 -6.44 -19.18 -0.85
CA SER A 236 -7.61 -18.44 -1.36
C SER A 236 -8.19 -18.99 -2.68
N ALA A 237 -7.54 -19.99 -3.31
CA ALA A 237 -7.95 -20.52 -4.62
C ALA A 237 -9.42 -20.95 -4.65
N SER A 238 -9.82 -21.79 -3.71
CA SER A 238 -11.20 -22.31 -3.64
C SER A 238 -12.25 -21.22 -3.45
N ALA A 239 -11.95 -20.22 -2.61
CA ALA A 239 -12.86 -19.11 -2.36
C ALA A 239 -12.99 -18.17 -3.58
N LEU A 240 -11.88 -17.94 -4.29
CA LEU A 240 -11.86 -17.14 -5.52
C LEU A 240 -12.59 -17.84 -6.67
N GLU A 241 -12.38 -19.15 -6.86
CA GLU A 241 -13.06 -19.92 -7.90
C GLU A 241 -14.57 -19.95 -7.65
N GLN A 242 -15.01 -20.27 -6.44
CA GLN A 242 -16.43 -20.36 -6.10
C GLN A 242 -17.18 -19.05 -6.34
N ASN A 243 -16.58 -17.90 -6.06
CA ASN A 243 -17.24 -16.61 -6.23
C ASN A 243 -17.09 -16.03 -7.65
N ASN A 244 -16.09 -16.44 -8.44
CA ASN A 244 -15.98 -16.06 -9.85
C ASN A 244 -17.02 -16.76 -10.74
N VAL A 245 -17.42 -17.99 -10.41
CA VAL A 245 -18.48 -18.74 -11.17
C VAL A 245 -19.86 -18.12 -11.01
N VAL A 246 -20.11 -17.41 -9.92
CA VAL A 246 -21.42 -16.78 -9.63
C VAL A 246 -21.57 -15.42 -10.34
N THR A 247 -20.49 -14.83 -10.84
CA THR A 247 -20.48 -13.50 -11.49
C THR A 247 -20.46 -13.53 -13.02
N ASN A 248 -20.36 -14.71 -13.64
CA ASN A 248 -20.52 -14.97 -15.08
C ASN A 248 -21.88 -15.61 -15.37
#